data_57a155614284def8a9ec6a5318031616
#
_entry.id   57a155614284def8a9ec6a5318031616
#
_cell.length_a   1.000
_cell.length_b   1.000
_cell.length_c   1.000
_cell.angle_alpha   90.00
_cell.angle_beta   90.00
_cell.angle_gamma   90.00
#
_symmetry.space_group_name_H-M   'P 1'
#
loop_
_entity.id
_entity.type
_entity.pdbx_description
1 polymer ?
#
loop_
_entity_poly.entity_id
_entity_poly.type
_entity_poly.pdbx_seq_one_letter_code
_entity_poly.pdbx_strand_id
1 'polypeptide(L)'
;MSVSAQKQTEASTLNLIGKPFESTPNPYHRVDTLVYKGFNRTENRQLRCSAGMAVLFKTNTRNIQITTKWGYVYSSHSTMPISYKGYDLYIKNADGQWQYAASGSLKAYKGEKTETFTLIENMDGTMHECMMYMPMYSEVISCKIGIDDDAVIEPLKSDFRHRIAVYGSSFTQGVSTDRSGMSYPMQFMRNTGLQVVSLATSGRCLMQPYMLDVLAEVKADAFIFDTFSNPDAELIRERLMPFIDRLIAAHPAIPLIFQRTIYRER
;
A
#
# COMPACT_ATOMS: atom_id res chain seq x y z
N MET A 1 -12.20 -21.23 -25.32
CA MET A 1 -13.07 -20.85 -24.18
C MET A 1 -13.42 -19.38 -24.37
N SER A 2 -14.70 -19.04 -24.55
CA SER A 2 -15.13 -17.64 -24.62
C SER A 2 -14.90 -17.00 -23.26
N VAL A 3 -14.09 -15.94 -23.21
CA VAL A 3 -14.03 -15.06 -22.05
C VAL A 3 -15.43 -14.46 -21.91
N SER A 4 -16.19 -14.92 -20.91
CA SER A 4 -17.46 -14.30 -20.54
C SER A 4 -17.23 -12.81 -20.29
N ALA A 5 -18.10 -11.96 -20.77
CA ALA A 5 -18.06 -10.54 -20.45
C ALA A 5 -18.15 -10.42 -18.92
N GLN A 6 -17.13 -9.87 -18.29
CA GLN A 6 -17.10 -9.73 -16.84
C GLN A 6 -17.56 -8.33 -16.45
N LYS A 7 -18.47 -8.27 -15.47
CA LYS A 7 -18.86 -7.03 -14.82
C LYS A 7 -17.65 -6.41 -14.13
N GLN A 8 -17.25 -5.20 -14.53
CA GLN A 8 -16.07 -4.52 -14.01
C GLN A 8 -16.45 -3.36 -13.09
N THR A 9 -15.83 -3.32 -11.92
CA THR A 9 -15.99 -2.24 -10.94
C THR A 9 -14.64 -1.56 -10.70
N GLU A 10 -14.60 -0.22 -10.80
CA GLU A 10 -13.39 0.55 -10.45
C GLU A 10 -13.13 0.42 -8.94
N ALA A 11 -11.97 -0.07 -8.56
CA ALA A 11 -11.64 -0.39 -7.17
C ALA A 11 -11.70 0.83 -6.23
N SER A 12 -11.50 2.03 -6.74
CA SER A 12 -11.62 3.27 -5.97
C SER A 12 -13.05 3.63 -5.58
N THR A 13 -14.07 3.01 -6.17
CA THR A 13 -15.48 3.19 -5.77
C THR A 13 -15.87 2.25 -4.61
N LEU A 14 -15.02 1.31 -4.27
CA LEU A 14 -15.11 0.45 -3.10
C LEU A 14 -14.42 1.11 -1.90
N ASN A 15 -14.17 0.38 -0.83
CA ASN A 15 -13.52 0.95 0.34
C ASN A 15 -11.98 0.82 0.26
N LEU A 16 -11.30 1.91 -0.06
CA LEU A 16 -9.83 2.02 -0.05
C LEU A 16 -9.33 2.36 1.36
N ILE A 17 -8.54 1.46 1.96
CA ILE A 17 -7.88 1.68 3.27
C ILE A 17 -6.37 1.87 3.11
N GLY A 18 -5.70 2.34 4.17
CA GLY A 18 -4.26 2.55 4.20
C GLY A 18 -3.79 3.84 3.48
N LYS A 19 -4.72 4.70 3.04
CA LYS A 19 -4.38 6.00 2.46
C LYS A 19 -3.92 6.98 3.53
N PRO A 20 -2.81 7.72 3.33
CA PRO A 20 -2.42 8.83 4.20
C PRO A 20 -3.45 9.97 4.23
N PHE A 21 -4.02 10.30 3.08
CA PHE A 21 -5.01 11.36 2.89
C PHE A 21 -6.32 10.81 2.33
N GLU A 22 -7.44 11.38 2.75
CA GLU A 22 -8.77 10.94 2.28
C GLU A 22 -8.94 11.13 0.77
N SER A 23 -8.44 12.25 0.24
CA SER A 23 -8.48 12.53 -1.20
C SER A 23 -7.11 12.87 -1.75
N THR A 24 -6.86 12.38 -2.95
CA THR A 24 -5.72 12.73 -3.82
C THR A 24 -6.25 12.77 -5.25
N PRO A 25 -5.68 13.56 -6.18
CA PRO A 25 -6.15 13.63 -7.57
C PRO A 25 -6.26 12.26 -8.26
N ASN A 26 -5.33 11.35 -7.96
CA ASN A 26 -5.47 9.94 -8.27
C ASN A 26 -5.73 9.17 -6.97
N PRO A 27 -6.86 8.44 -6.83
CA PRO A 27 -7.23 7.75 -5.59
C PRO A 27 -6.21 6.71 -5.12
N TYR A 28 -5.36 6.22 -6.00
CA TYR A 28 -4.32 5.22 -5.70
C TYR A 28 -2.97 5.83 -5.28
N HIS A 29 -2.83 7.15 -5.31
CA HIS A 29 -1.64 7.83 -4.81
C HIS A 29 -1.70 7.97 -3.30
N ARG A 30 -0.57 7.76 -2.62
CA ARG A 30 -0.43 7.96 -1.17
C ARG A 30 -0.35 9.44 -0.82
N VAL A 31 0.34 10.24 -1.62
CA VAL A 31 0.56 11.67 -1.40
C VAL A 31 0.30 12.43 -2.71
N ASP A 32 -0.34 13.59 -2.59
CA ASP A 32 -0.46 14.53 -3.70
C ASP A 32 0.86 15.31 -3.88
N THR A 33 1.71 14.81 -4.75
CA THR A 33 3.01 15.42 -5.07
C THR A 33 2.91 16.68 -5.95
N LEU A 34 1.69 17.11 -6.29
CA LEU A 34 1.44 18.42 -6.91
C LEU A 34 1.22 19.50 -5.85
N VAL A 35 0.73 19.14 -4.68
CA VAL A 35 0.57 20.03 -3.52
C VAL A 35 1.85 20.06 -2.70
N TYR A 36 2.33 18.92 -2.24
CA TYR A 36 3.57 18.82 -1.46
C TYR A 36 4.78 18.87 -2.39
N LYS A 37 5.69 19.79 -2.13
CA LYS A 37 6.85 20.09 -2.99
C LYS A 37 8.17 19.65 -2.32
N GLY A 38 9.26 19.72 -3.08
CA GLY A 38 10.60 19.37 -2.62
C GLY A 38 11.05 17.96 -2.97
N PHE A 39 10.13 17.07 -3.33
CA PHE A 39 10.45 15.70 -3.69
C PHE A 39 11.21 15.61 -5.01
N ASN A 40 12.28 14.82 -5.01
CA ASN A 40 12.97 14.46 -6.25
C ASN A 40 12.14 13.47 -7.09
N ARG A 41 12.64 13.15 -8.29
CA ARG A 41 11.96 12.24 -9.23
C ARG A 41 11.63 10.86 -8.62
N THR A 42 12.55 10.30 -7.84
CA THR A 42 12.38 8.98 -7.22
C THR A 42 11.32 9.01 -6.12
N GLU A 43 11.37 10.00 -5.24
CA GLU A 43 10.40 10.20 -4.17
C GLU A 43 8.99 10.43 -4.73
N ASN A 44 8.87 11.30 -5.75
CA ASN A 44 7.59 11.52 -6.45
C ASN A 44 7.00 10.20 -6.98
N ARG A 45 7.80 9.36 -7.65
CA ARG A 45 7.35 8.06 -8.15
C ARG A 45 6.90 7.14 -7.02
N GLN A 46 7.68 7.05 -5.95
CA GLN A 46 7.37 6.17 -4.83
C GLN A 46 6.11 6.61 -4.07
N LEU A 47 5.92 7.90 -3.83
CA LEU A 47 4.74 8.44 -3.14
C LEU A 47 3.45 8.30 -3.96
N ARG A 48 3.56 8.14 -5.28
CA ARG A 48 2.44 7.79 -6.19
C ARG A 48 2.14 6.29 -6.25
N CYS A 49 2.99 5.44 -5.69
CA CYS A 49 2.68 4.01 -5.57
C CYS A 49 1.74 3.75 -4.40
N SER A 50 1.00 2.65 -4.46
CA SER A 50 -0.06 2.30 -3.51
C SER A 50 0.44 1.41 -2.36
N ALA A 51 1.74 1.49 -2.01
CA ALA A 51 2.32 0.66 -0.94
C ALA A 51 1.56 0.80 0.38
N GLY A 52 1.08 -0.31 0.93
CA GLY A 52 0.31 -0.33 2.17
C GLY A 52 -1.18 -0.03 2.01
N MET A 53 -1.66 0.25 0.79
CA MET A 53 -3.09 0.41 0.53
C MET A 53 -3.74 -0.92 0.20
N ALA A 54 -5.01 -1.07 0.56
CA ALA A 54 -5.83 -2.21 0.20
C ALA A 54 -7.27 -1.78 -0.12
N VAL A 55 -7.96 -2.63 -0.89
CA VAL A 55 -9.38 -2.49 -1.23
C VAL A 55 -10.17 -3.50 -0.40
N LEU A 56 -11.16 -3.04 0.36
CA LEU A 56 -12.09 -3.89 1.09
C LEU A 56 -13.41 -3.99 0.32
N PHE A 57 -13.86 -5.21 0.08
CA PHE A 57 -15.11 -5.48 -0.63
C PHE A 57 -15.73 -6.82 -0.24
N LYS A 58 -17.02 -7.00 -0.53
CA LYS A 58 -17.71 -8.30 -0.46
C LYS A 58 -18.07 -8.74 -1.86
N THR A 59 -18.00 -10.03 -2.11
CA THR A 59 -18.44 -10.61 -3.38
C THR A 59 -18.80 -12.08 -3.23
N ASN A 60 -19.75 -12.55 -4.05
CA ASN A 60 -20.08 -13.96 -4.21
C ASN A 60 -19.63 -14.53 -5.56
N THR A 61 -18.66 -13.87 -6.21
CA THR A 61 -18.12 -14.35 -7.47
C THR A 61 -17.31 -15.65 -7.32
N ARG A 62 -17.22 -16.42 -8.38
CA ARG A 62 -16.32 -17.58 -8.45
C ARG A 62 -14.95 -17.21 -8.98
N ASN A 63 -14.87 -16.11 -9.73
CA ASN A 63 -13.65 -15.71 -10.41
C ASN A 63 -13.42 -14.20 -10.22
N ILE A 64 -12.18 -13.82 -9.92
CA ILE A 64 -11.77 -12.40 -9.86
C ILE A 64 -10.68 -12.16 -10.91
N GLN A 65 -10.93 -11.19 -11.77
CA GLN A 65 -9.97 -10.69 -12.74
C GLN A 65 -9.57 -9.24 -12.36
N ILE A 66 -8.32 -8.89 -12.56
CA ILE A 66 -7.82 -7.54 -12.31
C ILE A 66 -7.37 -6.93 -13.65
N THR A 67 -7.90 -5.75 -13.96
CA THR A 67 -7.44 -4.92 -15.07
C THR A 67 -6.85 -3.64 -14.52
N THR A 68 -5.56 -3.42 -14.76
CA THR A 68 -4.82 -2.25 -14.26
C THR A 68 -4.31 -1.40 -15.41
N LYS A 69 -4.57 -0.10 -15.32
CA LYS A 69 -3.89 0.91 -16.14
C LYS A 69 -2.71 1.47 -15.33
N TRP A 70 -1.54 1.37 -15.91
CA TRP A 70 -0.28 1.78 -15.28
C TRP A 70 0.13 3.22 -15.62
N GLY A 71 0.71 3.89 -14.64
CA GLY A 71 1.58 5.04 -14.82
C GLY A 71 3.04 4.59 -14.87
N TYR A 72 3.79 4.86 -13.81
CA TYR A 72 5.15 4.34 -13.66
C TYR A 72 5.15 2.88 -13.21
N VAL A 73 5.88 2.02 -13.90
CA VAL A 73 6.13 0.63 -13.46
C VAL A 73 7.60 0.49 -13.07
N TYR A 74 7.81 0.06 -11.83
CA TYR A 74 9.13 -0.27 -11.32
C TYR A 74 9.65 -1.57 -11.94
N SER A 75 10.96 -1.62 -12.17
CA SER A 75 11.65 -2.85 -12.59
C SER A 75 12.98 -2.93 -11.85
N SER A 76 13.26 -4.06 -11.24
CA SER A 76 14.50 -4.29 -10.50
C SER A 76 14.85 -5.77 -10.52
N HIS A 77 16.15 -6.05 -10.39
CA HIS A 77 16.63 -7.42 -10.25
C HIS A 77 16.36 -8.03 -8.87
N SER A 78 16.15 -7.18 -7.85
CA SER A 78 15.95 -7.61 -6.45
C SER A 78 14.48 -7.73 -6.04
N THR A 79 13.53 -7.45 -6.94
CA THR A 79 12.12 -7.43 -6.61
C THR A 79 11.30 -8.08 -7.74
N MET A 80 10.55 -9.12 -7.42
CA MET A 80 9.79 -9.88 -8.41
C MET A 80 8.54 -9.11 -8.90
N PRO A 81 8.02 -9.40 -10.11
CA PRO A 81 6.81 -8.77 -10.66
C PRO A 81 5.62 -8.80 -9.71
N ILE A 82 5.39 -9.93 -9.03
CA ILE A 82 4.30 -10.09 -8.06
C ILE A 82 4.41 -9.11 -6.88
N SER A 83 5.61 -8.71 -6.51
CA SER A 83 5.86 -7.75 -5.43
C SER A 83 5.75 -6.30 -5.91
N TYR A 84 6.31 -5.94 -7.07
CA TYR A 84 6.33 -4.53 -7.49
C TYR A 84 5.08 -4.08 -8.26
N LYS A 85 4.34 -5.00 -8.92
CA LYS A 85 3.10 -4.70 -9.66
C LYS A 85 1.96 -5.71 -9.40
N GLY A 86 2.12 -6.62 -8.46
CA GLY A 86 1.12 -7.64 -8.13
C GLY A 86 0.08 -7.18 -7.14
N TYR A 87 -1.00 -7.94 -7.10
CA TYR A 87 -2.08 -7.81 -6.13
C TYR A 87 -2.09 -9.05 -5.23
N ASP A 88 -2.51 -8.86 -3.98
CA ASP A 88 -2.46 -9.90 -2.95
C ASP A 88 -3.81 -9.96 -2.22
N LEU A 89 -4.56 -11.04 -2.43
CA LEU A 89 -5.93 -11.22 -1.94
C LEU A 89 -5.96 -12.01 -0.65
N TYR A 90 -6.64 -11.49 0.34
CA TYR A 90 -7.02 -12.14 1.58
C TYR A 90 -8.54 -12.25 1.67
N ILE A 91 -9.03 -13.36 2.18
CA ILE A 91 -10.44 -13.61 2.47
C ILE A 91 -10.58 -13.83 3.96
N LYS A 92 -11.64 -13.29 4.56
CA LYS A 92 -11.93 -13.46 5.97
C LYS A 92 -12.53 -14.84 6.22
N ASN A 93 -11.96 -15.59 7.15
CA ASN A 93 -12.48 -16.90 7.54
C ASN A 93 -13.64 -16.77 8.54
N ALA A 94 -14.23 -17.91 8.93
CA ALA A 94 -15.35 -17.97 9.88
C ALA A 94 -14.99 -17.39 11.27
N ASP A 95 -13.71 -17.42 11.67
CA ASP A 95 -13.21 -16.86 12.93
C ASP A 95 -12.95 -15.35 12.85
N GLY A 96 -13.24 -14.72 11.70
CA GLY A 96 -13.01 -13.30 11.45
C GLY A 96 -11.56 -12.93 11.13
N GLN A 97 -10.70 -13.90 10.83
CA GLN A 97 -9.28 -13.68 10.52
C GLN A 97 -9.04 -13.61 9.02
N TRP A 98 -8.17 -12.69 8.60
CA TRP A 98 -7.74 -12.55 7.22
C TRP A 98 -6.78 -13.66 6.81
N GLN A 99 -7.20 -14.54 5.93
CA GLN A 99 -6.40 -15.62 5.38
C GLN A 99 -5.99 -15.34 3.93
N TYR A 100 -4.76 -15.66 3.59
CA TYR A 100 -4.27 -15.59 2.22
C TYR A 100 -5.10 -16.50 1.31
N ALA A 101 -5.56 -15.93 0.20
CA ALA A 101 -6.35 -16.65 -0.80
C ALA A 101 -5.60 -16.77 -2.13
N ALA A 102 -5.09 -15.68 -2.65
CA ALA A 102 -4.40 -15.66 -3.92
C ALA A 102 -3.49 -14.44 -4.07
N SER A 103 -2.54 -14.52 -4.96
CA SER A 103 -1.79 -13.37 -5.42
C SER A 103 -1.44 -13.51 -6.88
N GLY A 104 -1.34 -12.41 -7.60
CA GLY A 104 -1.07 -12.46 -9.02
C GLY A 104 -0.53 -11.18 -9.61
N SER A 105 0.19 -11.34 -10.68
CA SER A 105 0.59 -10.30 -11.62
C SER A 105 0.90 -10.95 -12.96
N LEU A 106 0.86 -10.20 -14.05
CA LEU A 106 1.52 -10.68 -15.27
C LEU A 106 3.03 -10.70 -15.06
N LYS A 107 3.71 -11.47 -15.94
CA LYS A 107 5.19 -11.59 -15.98
C LYS A 107 5.85 -10.20 -16.08
N ALA A 108 7.15 -10.17 -16.29
CA ALA A 108 7.90 -8.92 -16.39
C ALA A 108 7.20 -7.88 -17.29
N TYR A 109 7.17 -6.63 -16.83
CA TYR A 109 6.55 -5.52 -17.54
C TYR A 109 7.19 -5.32 -18.94
N LYS A 110 6.37 -5.29 -19.97
CA LYS A 110 6.80 -5.16 -21.38
C LYS A 110 6.47 -3.80 -22.00
N GLY A 111 6.12 -2.80 -21.17
CA GLY A 111 5.77 -1.47 -21.66
C GLY A 111 4.27 -1.28 -21.94
N GLU A 112 3.42 -2.26 -21.66
CA GLU A 112 1.98 -2.16 -21.85
C GLU A 112 1.34 -1.22 -20.83
N LYS A 113 0.52 -0.29 -21.30
CA LYS A 113 -0.17 0.67 -20.43
C LYS A 113 -1.32 0.05 -19.63
N THR A 114 -1.88 -1.04 -20.12
CA THR A 114 -2.98 -1.76 -19.47
C THR A 114 -2.71 -3.24 -19.49
N GLU A 115 -2.86 -3.89 -18.34
CA GLU A 115 -2.69 -5.31 -18.16
C GLU A 115 -3.93 -5.91 -17.50
N THR A 116 -4.32 -7.10 -17.93
CA THR A 116 -5.43 -7.87 -17.34
C THR A 116 -4.95 -9.28 -17.02
N PHE A 117 -5.29 -9.79 -15.84
CA PHE A 117 -4.99 -11.16 -15.43
C PHE A 117 -6.04 -11.68 -14.44
N THR A 118 -6.18 -12.99 -14.35
CA THR A 118 -7.02 -13.66 -13.37
C THR A 118 -6.28 -13.76 -12.04
N LEU A 119 -6.88 -13.23 -10.97
CA LEU A 119 -6.32 -13.24 -9.61
C LEU A 119 -6.66 -14.54 -8.89
N ILE A 120 -7.92 -14.99 -8.97
CA ILE A 120 -8.40 -16.23 -8.37
C ILE A 120 -9.53 -16.80 -9.22
N GLU A 121 -9.63 -18.13 -9.23
CA GLU A 121 -10.68 -18.89 -9.95
C GLU A 121 -11.29 -19.95 -9.03
N ASN A 122 -12.49 -20.40 -9.39
CA ASN A 122 -13.17 -21.53 -8.75
C ASN A 122 -13.47 -21.34 -7.26
N MET A 123 -13.80 -20.13 -6.82
CA MET A 123 -14.38 -19.87 -5.51
C MET A 123 -15.76 -20.55 -5.42
N ASP A 124 -16.25 -20.76 -4.20
CA ASP A 124 -17.48 -21.53 -3.95
C ASP A 124 -18.78 -20.80 -4.35
N GLY A 125 -18.72 -19.50 -4.67
CA GLY A 125 -19.86 -18.68 -5.05
C GLY A 125 -20.69 -18.17 -3.85
N THR A 126 -20.22 -18.36 -2.62
CA THR A 126 -20.81 -17.75 -1.43
C THR A 126 -20.26 -16.33 -1.21
N MET A 127 -20.92 -15.54 -0.35
CA MET A 127 -20.48 -14.18 -0.06
C MET A 127 -19.24 -14.18 0.81
N HIS A 128 -18.13 -13.64 0.29
CA HIS A 128 -16.85 -13.51 0.96
C HIS A 128 -16.52 -12.04 1.28
N GLU A 129 -15.96 -11.81 2.45
CA GLU A 129 -15.28 -10.56 2.80
C GLU A 129 -13.84 -10.61 2.30
N CYS A 130 -13.47 -9.67 1.44
CA CYS A 130 -12.21 -9.64 0.72
C CYS A 130 -11.39 -8.40 1.06
N MET A 131 -10.08 -8.58 1.19
CA MET A 131 -9.08 -7.50 1.28
C MET A 131 -8.01 -7.74 0.24
N MET A 132 -7.91 -6.85 -0.74
CA MET A 132 -6.94 -6.93 -1.82
C MET A 132 -5.89 -5.83 -1.67
N TYR A 133 -4.65 -6.20 -1.33
CA TYR A 133 -3.52 -5.27 -1.29
C TYR A 133 -3.10 -4.85 -2.69
N MET A 134 -2.75 -3.57 -2.80
CA MET A 134 -2.33 -2.91 -4.02
C MET A 134 -0.83 -3.05 -4.27
N PRO A 135 -0.35 -2.82 -5.53
CA PRO A 135 1.07 -2.86 -5.87
C PRO A 135 1.93 -1.91 -5.05
N MET A 136 3.10 -2.38 -4.59
CA MET A 136 3.97 -1.60 -3.70
C MET A 136 4.89 -0.60 -4.42
N TYR A 137 5.31 -0.91 -5.65
CA TYR A 137 6.36 -0.14 -6.35
C TYR A 137 5.93 0.39 -7.72
N SER A 138 4.68 0.19 -8.11
CA SER A 138 4.17 0.66 -9.40
C SER A 138 2.99 1.61 -9.21
N GLU A 139 2.91 2.62 -10.07
CA GLU A 139 1.85 3.61 -10.05
C GLU A 139 0.61 3.06 -10.75
N VAL A 140 -0.48 2.94 -10.01
CA VAL A 140 -1.80 2.56 -10.52
C VAL A 140 -2.54 3.82 -10.93
N ILE A 141 -2.98 3.90 -12.19
CA ILE A 141 -3.85 4.99 -12.68
C ILE A 141 -5.32 4.60 -12.56
N SER A 142 -5.65 3.35 -12.81
CA SER A 142 -6.99 2.76 -12.67
C SER A 142 -6.81 1.27 -12.36
N CYS A 143 -7.67 0.76 -11.47
CA CYS A 143 -7.74 -0.65 -11.13
C CYS A 143 -9.20 -1.09 -11.19
N LYS A 144 -9.52 -2.01 -12.09
CA LYS A 144 -10.86 -2.59 -12.19
C LYS A 144 -10.84 -4.03 -11.69
N ILE A 145 -11.80 -4.34 -10.84
CA ILE A 145 -12.09 -5.69 -10.38
C ILE A 145 -13.21 -6.25 -11.24
N GLY A 146 -12.89 -7.29 -12.01
CA GLY A 146 -13.83 -8.04 -12.84
C GLY A 146 -14.35 -9.24 -12.07
N ILE A 147 -15.66 -9.44 -12.10
CA ILE A 147 -16.39 -10.54 -11.48
C ILE A 147 -17.32 -11.20 -12.47
N ASP A 148 -17.86 -12.39 -12.17
CA ASP A 148 -18.84 -13.08 -12.99
C ASP A 148 -20.11 -12.21 -13.14
N ASP A 149 -20.81 -12.32 -14.29
CA ASP A 149 -21.94 -11.41 -14.63
C ASP A 149 -23.12 -11.50 -13.67
N ASP A 150 -23.35 -12.69 -13.08
CA ASP A 150 -24.40 -12.98 -12.09
C ASP A 150 -23.99 -12.66 -10.65
N ALA A 151 -22.72 -12.31 -10.42
CA ALA A 151 -22.20 -12.00 -9.11
C ALA A 151 -22.40 -10.54 -8.69
N VAL A 152 -22.23 -10.30 -7.40
CA VAL A 152 -22.32 -8.98 -6.76
C VAL A 152 -20.97 -8.61 -6.19
N ILE A 153 -20.63 -7.34 -6.25
CA ILE A 153 -19.49 -6.75 -5.53
C ILE A 153 -19.96 -5.47 -4.82
N GLU A 154 -19.65 -5.35 -3.54
CA GLU A 154 -20.07 -4.26 -2.66
C GLU A 154 -18.89 -3.77 -1.80
N PRO A 155 -18.86 -2.48 -1.40
CA PRO A 155 -17.88 -2.00 -0.44
C PRO A 155 -18.03 -2.73 0.91
N LEU A 156 -16.92 -3.15 1.50
CA LEU A 156 -16.87 -3.67 2.86
C LEU A 156 -16.38 -2.57 3.82
N LYS A 157 -17.14 -2.31 4.88
CA LYS A 157 -16.70 -1.40 5.94
C LYS A 157 -15.47 -1.98 6.64
N SER A 158 -14.47 -1.13 6.88
CA SER A 158 -13.28 -1.50 7.65
C SER A 158 -13.62 -1.75 9.12
N ASP A 159 -13.10 -2.84 9.66
CA ASP A 159 -13.13 -3.14 11.09
C ASP A 159 -11.78 -2.85 11.79
N PHE A 160 -10.79 -2.40 11.03
CA PHE A 160 -9.53 -1.91 11.60
C PHE A 160 -9.77 -0.67 12.46
N ARG A 161 -9.21 -0.71 13.67
CA ARG A 161 -9.32 0.38 14.65
C ARG A 161 -8.02 1.17 14.68
N HIS A 162 -8.10 2.40 15.15
CA HIS A 162 -6.96 3.31 15.24
C HIS A 162 -6.15 3.38 13.95
N ARG A 163 -5.44 4.43 13.79
CA ARG A 163 -4.71 4.72 12.55
C ARG A 163 -3.24 4.95 12.89
N ILE A 164 -2.39 4.05 12.47
CA ILE A 164 -0.96 4.08 12.74
C ILE A 164 -0.22 4.51 11.47
N ALA A 165 0.36 5.69 11.48
CA ALA A 165 1.19 6.15 10.36
C ALA A 165 2.62 5.62 10.51
N VAL A 166 3.13 4.97 9.47
CA VAL A 166 4.51 4.44 9.47
C VAL A 166 5.32 5.14 8.39
N TYR A 167 6.28 5.97 8.81
CA TYR A 167 7.28 6.56 7.92
C TYR A 167 8.56 5.74 7.99
N GLY A 168 9.04 5.27 6.85
CA GLY A 168 10.16 4.34 6.87
C GLY A 168 10.84 4.13 5.52
N SER A 169 11.80 3.23 5.53
CA SER A 169 12.69 2.90 4.42
C SER A 169 12.06 1.89 3.44
N SER A 170 12.93 1.26 2.63
CA SER A 170 12.57 0.15 1.75
C SER A 170 11.99 -1.05 2.51
N PHE A 171 12.40 -1.29 3.74
CA PHE A 171 11.83 -2.36 4.57
C PHE A 171 10.36 -2.11 4.89
N THR A 172 10.03 -0.87 5.23
CA THR A 172 8.63 -0.45 5.46
C THR A 172 7.81 -0.50 4.17
N GLN A 173 8.39 -0.12 3.02
CA GLN A 173 7.70 -0.19 1.73
C GLN A 173 7.48 -1.64 1.26
N GLY A 174 8.36 -2.58 1.66
CA GLY A 174 8.25 -4.00 1.36
C GLY A 174 9.23 -4.50 0.29
N VAL A 175 10.47 -3.95 0.27
CA VAL A 175 11.51 -4.43 -0.64
C VAL A 175 11.78 -5.92 -0.42
N SER A 176 11.91 -6.67 -1.51
CA SER A 176 12.23 -8.11 -1.52
C SER A 176 11.26 -8.99 -0.72
N THR A 177 10.06 -8.51 -0.41
CA THR A 177 8.98 -9.38 0.08
C THR A 177 8.37 -10.16 -1.08
N ASP A 178 7.76 -11.30 -0.79
CA ASP A 178 7.16 -12.15 -1.79
C ASP A 178 6.01 -11.46 -2.52
N ARG A 179 5.19 -10.68 -1.80
CA ARG A 179 3.98 -10.02 -2.29
C ARG A 179 3.56 -8.86 -1.37
N SER A 180 2.61 -8.05 -1.81
CA SER A 180 2.24 -6.78 -1.16
C SER A 180 1.78 -6.92 0.30
N GLY A 181 0.99 -7.94 0.61
CA GLY A 181 0.50 -8.19 1.97
C GLY A 181 1.56 -8.73 2.93
N MET A 182 2.77 -9.04 2.47
CA MET A 182 3.85 -9.60 3.29
C MET A 182 4.87 -8.56 3.75
N SER A 183 4.73 -7.29 3.38
CA SER A 183 5.50 -6.25 4.06
C SER A 183 5.18 -6.25 5.55
N TYR A 184 6.16 -5.96 6.42
CA TYR A 184 5.94 -6.05 7.86
C TYR A 184 4.81 -5.14 8.37
N PRO A 185 4.58 -3.93 7.81
CA PRO A 185 3.45 -3.10 8.25
C PRO A 185 2.09 -3.74 7.94
N MET A 186 1.99 -4.48 6.82
CA MET A 186 0.73 -5.14 6.46
C MET A 186 0.48 -6.40 7.27
N GLN A 187 1.52 -7.13 7.65
CA GLN A 187 1.42 -8.23 8.61
C GLN A 187 1.00 -7.70 10.00
N PHE A 188 1.64 -6.61 10.46
CA PHE A 188 1.27 -5.95 11.72
C PHE A 188 -0.20 -5.52 11.70
N MET A 189 -0.68 -4.90 10.62
CA MET A 189 -2.09 -4.50 10.47
C MET A 189 -3.05 -5.69 10.65
N ARG A 190 -2.83 -6.79 9.94
CA ARG A 190 -3.69 -7.98 10.03
C ARG A 190 -3.64 -8.65 11.40
N ASN A 191 -2.47 -8.70 12.04
CA ASN A 191 -2.28 -9.39 13.31
C ASN A 191 -2.80 -8.60 14.51
N THR A 192 -2.88 -7.27 14.41
CA THR A 192 -3.28 -6.39 15.51
C THR A 192 -4.67 -5.79 15.38
N GLY A 193 -5.23 -5.77 14.17
CA GLY A 193 -6.48 -5.06 13.87
C GLY A 193 -6.32 -3.52 13.87
N LEU A 194 -5.09 -3.01 13.86
CA LEU A 194 -4.79 -1.57 13.75
C LEU A 194 -4.64 -1.18 12.27
N GLN A 195 -5.29 -0.11 11.83
CA GLN A 195 -5.09 0.37 10.46
C GLN A 195 -3.69 0.97 10.29
N VAL A 196 -2.94 0.45 9.34
CA VAL A 196 -1.63 1.01 8.99
C VAL A 196 -1.74 1.92 7.78
N VAL A 197 -1.05 3.06 7.85
CA VAL A 197 -0.88 4.02 6.77
C VAL A 197 0.61 4.13 6.46
N SER A 198 1.03 3.66 5.29
CA SER A 198 2.44 3.62 4.92
C SER A 198 2.88 4.89 4.17
N LEU A 199 3.85 5.60 4.74
CA LEU A 199 4.55 6.74 4.13
C LEU A 199 6.00 6.38 3.75
N ALA A 200 6.27 5.11 3.53
CA ALA A 200 7.60 4.61 3.22
C ALA A 200 8.13 5.08 1.86
N THR A 201 9.42 5.38 1.82
CA THR A 201 10.16 5.77 0.62
C THR A 201 11.50 5.02 0.54
N SER A 202 11.57 4.05 -0.35
CA SER A 202 12.71 3.13 -0.51
C SER A 202 14.00 3.87 -0.87
N GLY A 203 15.04 3.76 -0.02
CA GLY A 203 16.32 4.46 -0.18
C GLY A 203 16.23 5.98 -0.01
N ARG A 204 15.08 6.51 0.44
CA ARG A 204 14.79 7.94 0.54
C ARG A 204 14.16 8.36 1.86
N CYS A 205 14.17 7.51 2.86
CA CYS A 205 13.74 7.85 4.21
C CYS A 205 14.90 8.52 4.96
N LEU A 206 15.06 9.84 4.76
CA LEU A 206 16.22 10.62 5.23
C LEU A 206 15.81 11.78 6.15
N MET A 207 14.61 11.73 6.74
CA MET A 207 14.05 12.79 7.59
C MET A 207 14.10 14.19 6.92
N GLN A 208 13.75 14.23 5.62
CA GLN A 208 13.81 15.47 4.82
C GLN A 208 12.80 16.49 5.36
N PRO A 209 13.16 17.79 5.42
CA PRO A 209 12.27 18.85 5.89
C PRO A 209 10.93 18.91 5.14
N TYR A 210 10.94 18.70 3.82
CA TYR A 210 9.71 18.69 3.01
C TYR A 210 8.81 17.48 3.29
N MET A 211 9.33 16.36 3.80
CA MET A 211 8.51 15.22 4.22
C MET A 211 7.76 15.52 5.52
N LEU A 212 8.27 16.45 6.34
CA LEU A 212 7.57 16.93 7.53
C LEU A 212 6.28 17.68 7.19
N ASP A 213 6.20 18.34 6.03
CA ASP A 213 4.97 19.00 5.58
C ASP A 213 3.85 17.96 5.37
N VAL A 214 4.21 16.80 4.80
CA VAL A 214 3.28 15.68 4.65
C VAL A 214 2.90 15.08 6.00
N LEU A 215 3.90 14.76 6.83
CA LEU A 215 3.69 14.10 8.12
C LEU A 215 2.89 14.96 9.10
N ALA A 216 3.05 16.28 9.05
CA ALA A 216 2.31 17.23 9.90
C ALA A 216 0.81 17.26 9.62
N GLU A 217 0.39 16.89 8.41
CA GLU A 217 -1.03 16.88 8.02
C GLU A 217 -1.67 15.48 8.05
N VAL A 218 -0.88 14.41 8.21
CA VAL A 218 -1.41 13.06 8.30
C VAL A 218 -2.12 12.85 9.63
N LYS A 219 -3.40 12.50 9.56
CA LYS A 219 -4.19 12.14 10.74
C LYS A 219 -3.86 10.71 11.16
N ALA A 220 -3.32 10.53 12.35
CA ALA A 220 -3.00 9.22 12.94
C ALA A 220 -3.15 9.25 14.46
N ASP A 221 -3.38 8.09 15.06
CA ASP A 221 -3.43 7.91 16.52
C ASP A 221 -2.03 7.61 17.11
N ALA A 222 -1.09 7.21 16.27
CA ALA A 222 0.33 7.09 16.59
C ALA A 222 1.19 7.14 15.32
N PHE A 223 2.45 7.54 15.46
CA PHE A 223 3.46 7.47 14.41
C PHE A 223 4.54 6.49 14.76
N ILE A 224 4.94 5.67 13.81
CA ILE A 224 6.10 4.77 13.87
C ILE A 224 7.14 5.22 12.84
N PHE A 225 8.38 5.37 13.27
CA PHE A 225 9.50 5.83 12.46
C PHE A 225 10.55 4.73 12.32
N ASP A 226 10.62 4.10 11.14
CA ASP A 226 11.71 3.20 10.69
C ASP A 226 12.69 4.02 9.84
N THR A 227 13.30 5.06 10.44
CA THR A 227 14.00 6.13 9.73
C THR A 227 15.52 5.98 9.72
N PHE A 228 16.09 5.02 10.42
CA PHE A 228 17.54 4.91 10.61
C PHE A 228 18.25 3.98 9.61
N SER A 229 17.53 3.45 8.64
CA SER A 229 18.08 2.51 7.66
C SER A 229 18.78 3.18 6.48
N ASN A 230 18.40 4.40 6.11
CA ASN A 230 18.93 5.09 4.93
C ASN A 230 19.94 6.21 5.24
N PRO A 231 19.73 7.04 6.29
CA PRO A 231 20.68 8.10 6.60
C PRO A 231 21.97 7.54 7.25
N ASP A 232 23.07 8.24 7.08
CA ASP A 232 24.27 8.03 7.86
C ASP A 232 24.19 8.72 9.24
N ALA A 233 25.22 8.54 10.07
CA ALA A 233 25.24 9.07 11.42
C ALA A 233 25.27 10.60 11.48
N GLU A 234 25.86 11.27 10.49
CA GLU A 234 25.94 12.72 10.43
C GLU A 234 24.56 13.30 10.12
N LEU A 235 23.90 12.77 9.13
CA LEU A 235 22.55 13.18 8.76
C LEU A 235 21.52 12.93 9.89
N ILE A 236 21.69 11.83 10.66
CA ILE A 236 20.86 11.59 11.84
C ILE A 236 21.08 12.67 12.91
N ARG A 237 22.34 13.04 13.20
CA ARG A 237 22.64 14.10 14.18
C ARG A 237 22.09 15.46 13.73
N GLU A 238 22.17 15.76 12.44
CA GLU A 238 21.66 17.01 11.86
C GLU A 238 20.13 17.09 11.94
N ARG A 239 19.40 16.00 11.59
CA ARG A 239 17.98 16.09 11.28
C ARG A 239 17.05 15.55 12.35
N LEU A 240 17.50 14.65 13.23
CA LEU A 240 16.60 13.92 14.12
C LEU A 240 15.87 14.85 15.09
N MET A 241 16.58 15.74 15.78
CA MET A 241 15.92 16.63 16.76
C MET A 241 14.99 17.63 16.09
N PRO A 242 15.37 18.38 15.04
CA PRO A 242 14.44 19.24 14.30
C PRO A 242 13.23 18.49 13.74
N PHE A 243 13.40 17.23 13.33
CA PHE A 243 12.32 16.38 12.85
C PHE A 243 11.33 16.06 13.98
N ILE A 244 11.81 15.68 15.17
CA ILE A 244 11.00 15.37 16.34
C ILE A 244 10.25 16.63 16.82
N ASP A 245 10.95 17.74 16.98
CA ASP A 245 10.37 19.01 17.48
C ASP A 245 9.20 19.47 16.60
N ARG A 246 9.36 19.38 15.28
CA ARG A 246 8.30 19.76 14.35
C ARG A 246 7.11 18.80 14.40
N LEU A 247 7.34 17.51 14.59
CA LEU A 247 6.26 16.52 14.73
C LEU A 247 5.50 16.71 16.05
N ILE A 248 6.19 16.98 17.15
CA ILE A 248 5.56 17.28 18.45
C ILE A 248 4.71 18.56 18.34
N ALA A 249 5.21 19.58 17.65
CA ALA A 249 4.45 20.81 17.41
C ALA A 249 3.18 20.58 16.57
N ALA A 250 3.25 19.71 15.57
CA ALA A 250 2.10 19.37 14.73
C ALA A 250 1.12 18.39 15.42
N HIS A 251 1.63 17.50 16.25
CA HIS A 251 0.89 16.42 16.90
C HIS A 251 1.17 16.31 18.40
N PRO A 252 0.80 17.31 19.22
CA PRO A 252 1.28 17.45 20.61
C PRO A 252 0.85 16.31 21.56
N ALA A 253 -0.20 15.56 21.21
CA ALA A 253 -0.74 14.48 22.05
C ALA A 253 -0.58 13.08 21.42
N ILE A 254 0.09 12.98 20.27
CA ILE A 254 0.20 11.73 19.52
C ILE A 254 1.54 11.03 19.83
N PRO A 255 1.54 9.73 20.20
CA PRO A 255 2.77 8.98 20.42
C PRO A 255 3.66 8.91 19.18
N LEU A 256 4.95 9.19 19.37
CA LEU A 256 6.00 9.05 18.35
C LEU A 256 6.93 7.91 18.75
N ILE A 257 6.97 6.83 17.96
CA ILE A 257 7.71 5.60 18.24
C ILE A 257 8.85 5.48 17.23
N PHE A 258 10.09 5.51 17.69
CA PHE A 258 11.27 5.33 16.86
C PHE A 258 11.78 3.90 16.96
N GLN A 259 11.82 3.19 15.83
CA GLN A 259 12.35 1.84 15.73
C GLN A 259 13.84 1.87 15.45
N ARG A 260 14.60 0.99 16.10
CA ARG A 260 15.98 0.70 15.68
C ARG A 260 15.95 0.02 14.32
N THR A 261 16.91 0.36 13.46
CA THR A 261 17.10 -0.40 12.22
C THR A 261 17.50 -1.85 12.52
N ILE A 262 17.14 -2.75 11.60
CA ILE A 262 17.59 -4.15 11.69
C ILE A 262 19.12 -4.22 11.67
N TYR A 263 19.68 -5.16 12.41
CA TYR A 263 21.09 -5.46 12.35
C TYR A 263 21.49 -5.90 10.93
N ARG A 264 22.60 -5.35 10.45
CA ARG A 264 23.19 -5.73 9.16
C ARG A 264 24.67 -6.03 9.39
N GLU A 265 25.09 -7.20 8.98
CA GLU A 265 26.51 -7.48 8.81
C GLU A 265 27.01 -6.66 7.60
N ARG A 266 28.12 -5.97 7.79
CA ARG A 266 28.81 -5.21 6.73
C ARG A 266 30.13 -5.90 6.41
#